data_91f918d6ac69a0f8045068fadefa09b3
#
_entry.id   91f918d6ac69a0f8045068fadefa09b3
#
_cell.length_a   1.000
_cell.length_b   1.000
_cell.length_c   1.000
_cell.angle_alpha   90.00
_cell.angle_beta   90.00
_cell.angle_gamma   90.00
#
_symmetry.space_group_name_H-M   'P 1'
#
loop_
_entity.id
_entity.type
_entity.pdbx_description
1 polymer ?
#
loop_
_entity_poly.entity_id
_entity_poly.type
_entity_poly.pdbx_seq_one_letter_code
_entity_poly.pdbx_strand_id
1 'polypeptide(L)'
;LLSWQQQLETRALNFYREGRLEEALKLLSSLNAAHNASGTALGDQLSEDWNRQKFLKQRAEQLIPQKRWWEALDALNRIEHPWWKQQSLALRRQVEQGIEGLREGHGKEHDVHGGHLDSNVPAERLNDLITQKLSQGMDDWQAFSSACRELGGRVVEAGPETACRR
;
A
#
# COMPACT_ATOMS: atom_id res chain seq x y z
N LEU A 1 -7.16 -31.83 -20.19
CA LEU A 1 -6.04 -31.21 -20.89
C LEU A 1 -6.39 -29.80 -21.35
N LEU A 2 -5.49 -28.85 -21.04
CA LEU A 2 -5.65 -27.48 -21.49
C LEU A 2 -5.33 -27.38 -22.99
N SER A 3 -6.10 -26.55 -23.70
CA SER A 3 -5.79 -26.23 -25.08
C SER A 3 -4.45 -25.48 -25.17
N TRP A 4 -3.87 -25.43 -26.36
CA TRP A 4 -2.65 -24.68 -26.64
C TRP A 4 -2.79 -23.20 -26.21
N GLN A 5 -3.93 -22.60 -26.55
CA GLN A 5 -4.23 -21.22 -26.18
C GLN A 5 -4.22 -21.04 -24.66
N GLN A 6 -4.92 -21.91 -23.94
CA GLN A 6 -4.98 -21.86 -22.48
C GLN A 6 -3.60 -22.03 -21.83
N GLN A 7 -2.78 -22.92 -22.41
CA GLN A 7 -1.43 -23.13 -21.92
C GLN A 7 -0.57 -21.87 -22.07
N LEU A 8 -0.65 -21.18 -23.21
CA LEU A 8 0.09 -19.96 -23.45
C LEU A 8 -0.39 -18.82 -22.54
N GLU A 9 -1.70 -18.69 -22.36
CA GLU A 9 -2.26 -17.69 -21.47
C GLU A 9 -1.81 -17.93 -20.02
N THR A 10 -1.82 -19.18 -19.58
CA THR A 10 -1.37 -19.54 -18.24
C THR A 10 0.10 -19.22 -18.05
N ARG A 11 0.95 -19.53 -19.03
CA ARG A 11 2.37 -19.21 -18.97
C ARG A 11 2.60 -17.70 -18.95
N ALA A 12 1.85 -16.95 -19.77
CA ALA A 12 1.93 -15.50 -19.78
C ALA A 12 1.57 -14.90 -18.42
N LEU A 13 0.50 -15.40 -17.79
CA LEU A 13 0.11 -14.95 -16.46
C LEU A 13 1.16 -15.27 -15.40
N ASN A 14 1.80 -16.44 -15.51
CA ASN A 14 2.88 -16.81 -14.59
C ASN A 14 4.08 -15.87 -14.73
N PHE A 15 4.49 -15.57 -15.97
CA PHE A 15 5.55 -14.57 -16.19
C PHE A 15 5.17 -13.23 -15.63
N TYR A 16 3.92 -12.82 -15.82
CA TYR A 16 3.45 -11.55 -15.33
C TYR A 16 3.54 -11.46 -13.79
N ARG A 17 3.13 -12.52 -13.09
CA ARG A 17 3.21 -12.56 -11.62
C ARG A 17 4.65 -12.47 -11.11
N GLU A 18 5.59 -12.95 -11.89
CA GLU A 18 7.02 -12.88 -11.59
C GLU A 18 7.65 -11.51 -11.91
N GLY A 19 6.87 -10.60 -12.46
CA GLY A 19 7.37 -9.28 -12.87
C GLY A 19 7.94 -9.24 -14.27
N ARG A 20 7.71 -10.28 -15.07
CA ARG A 20 8.27 -10.43 -16.41
C ARG A 20 7.21 -10.06 -17.46
N LEU A 21 6.82 -8.79 -17.46
CA LEU A 21 5.76 -8.28 -18.34
C LEU A 21 6.11 -8.48 -19.83
N GLU A 22 7.35 -8.16 -20.23
CA GLU A 22 7.75 -8.26 -21.64
C GLU A 22 7.61 -9.69 -22.17
N GLU A 23 8.01 -10.66 -21.38
CA GLU A 23 7.91 -12.06 -21.77
C GLU A 23 6.46 -12.53 -21.85
N ALA A 24 5.63 -12.05 -20.92
CA ALA A 24 4.20 -12.32 -20.97
C ALA A 24 3.58 -11.77 -22.26
N LEU A 25 3.94 -10.53 -22.61
CA LEU A 25 3.42 -9.89 -23.82
C LEU A 25 3.90 -10.59 -25.09
N LYS A 26 5.12 -11.10 -25.10
CA LYS A 26 5.64 -11.87 -26.23
C LYS A 26 4.83 -13.14 -26.46
N LEU A 27 4.50 -13.86 -25.39
CA LEU A 27 3.66 -15.05 -25.51
C LEU A 27 2.27 -14.72 -26.05
N LEU A 28 1.69 -13.63 -25.56
CA LEU A 28 0.37 -13.20 -26.01
C LEU A 28 0.39 -12.71 -27.45
N SER A 29 1.50 -12.13 -27.91
CA SER A 29 1.67 -11.77 -29.32
C SER A 29 1.69 -13.01 -30.21
N SER A 30 2.23 -14.13 -29.73
CA SER A 30 2.21 -15.40 -30.46
C SER A 30 0.78 -15.90 -30.66
N LEU A 31 -0.11 -15.69 -29.70
CA LEU A 31 -1.53 -16.00 -29.84
C LEU A 31 -2.19 -15.16 -30.93
N ASN A 32 -1.86 -13.87 -31.00
CA ASN A 32 -2.41 -13.00 -32.05
C ASN A 32 -1.93 -13.43 -33.41
N ALA A 33 -0.67 -13.81 -33.55
CA ALA A 33 -0.12 -14.31 -34.79
C ALA A 33 -0.84 -15.60 -35.27
N ALA A 34 -1.42 -16.33 -34.33
CA ALA A 34 -2.23 -17.52 -34.62
C ALA A 34 -3.73 -17.20 -34.81
N HIS A 35 -4.06 -15.97 -35.13
CA HIS A 35 -5.42 -15.47 -35.37
C HIS A 35 -6.33 -15.52 -34.13
N ASN A 36 -5.78 -15.26 -32.97
CA ASN A 36 -6.56 -15.26 -31.75
C ASN A 36 -6.50 -13.89 -31.07
N ALA A 37 -7.56 -13.10 -31.20
CA ALA A 37 -7.65 -11.75 -30.68
C ALA A 37 -7.61 -11.68 -29.14
N SER A 38 -7.86 -12.79 -28.43
CA SER A 38 -7.85 -12.78 -26.96
C SER A 38 -6.47 -12.44 -26.38
N GLY A 39 -5.40 -12.74 -27.12
CA GLY A 39 -4.05 -12.38 -26.70
C GLY A 39 -3.85 -10.86 -26.58
N THR A 40 -4.43 -10.09 -27.52
CA THR A 40 -4.34 -8.62 -27.46
C THR A 40 -5.11 -8.07 -26.27
N ALA A 41 -6.34 -8.55 -26.05
CA ALA A 41 -7.16 -8.08 -24.94
C ALA A 41 -6.50 -8.37 -23.60
N LEU A 42 -5.98 -9.58 -23.41
CA LEU A 42 -5.29 -9.95 -22.18
C LEU A 42 -4.00 -9.13 -22.01
N GLY A 43 -3.23 -8.96 -23.09
CA GLY A 43 -2.00 -8.14 -23.04
C GLY A 43 -2.28 -6.71 -22.62
N ASP A 44 -3.36 -6.12 -23.14
CA ASP A 44 -3.76 -4.77 -22.74
C ASP A 44 -4.15 -4.70 -21.26
N GLN A 45 -4.89 -5.70 -20.79
CA GLN A 45 -5.26 -5.78 -19.37
C GLN A 45 -4.03 -5.88 -18.48
N LEU A 46 -3.06 -6.71 -18.84
CA LEU A 46 -1.82 -6.85 -18.07
C LEU A 46 -1.01 -5.56 -18.05
N SER A 47 -0.94 -4.87 -19.19
CA SER A 47 -0.21 -3.62 -19.30
C SER A 47 -0.87 -2.51 -18.46
N GLU A 48 -2.19 -2.43 -18.49
CA GLU A 48 -2.94 -1.47 -17.67
C GLU A 48 -2.75 -1.75 -16.18
N ASP A 49 -2.85 -3.01 -15.78
CA ASP A 49 -2.64 -3.40 -14.38
C ASP A 49 -1.21 -3.09 -13.93
N TRP A 50 -0.22 -3.42 -14.75
CA TRP A 50 1.18 -3.13 -14.48
C TRP A 50 1.41 -1.64 -14.22
N ASN A 51 0.86 -0.79 -15.09
CA ASN A 51 1.01 0.64 -14.97
C ASN A 51 0.31 1.17 -13.71
N ARG A 52 -0.83 0.62 -13.35
CA ARG A 52 -1.55 0.97 -12.13
C ARG A 52 -0.73 0.61 -10.89
N GLN A 53 -0.16 -0.60 -10.86
CA GLN A 53 0.66 -1.04 -9.73
C GLN A 53 1.93 -0.18 -9.62
N LYS A 54 2.56 0.10 -10.73
CA LYS A 54 3.74 0.96 -10.79
C LYS A 54 3.41 2.38 -10.28
N PHE A 55 2.28 2.92 -10.69
CA PHE A 55 1.82 4.23 -10.24
C PHE A 55 1.62 4.28 -8.73
N LEU A 56 1.03 3.24 -8.15
CA LEU A 56 0.83 3.16 -6.71
C LEU A 56 2.16 3.18 -5.95
N LYS A 57 3.15 2.45 -6.44
CA LYS A 57 4.49 2.47 -5.87
C LYS A 57 5.10 3.87 -5.97
N GLN A 58 5.03 4.50 -7.14
CA GLN A 58 5.56 5.84 -7.36
C GLN A 58 4.87 6.87 -6.46
N ARG A 59 3.56 6.73 -6.27
CA ARG A 59 2.83 7.61 -5.37
C ARG A 59 3.36 7.51 -3.94
N ALA A 60 3.58 6.29 -3.46
CA ALA A 60 4.17 6.09 -2.13
C ALA A 60 5.58 6.71 -2.04
N GLU A 61 6.39 6.54 -3.08
CA GLU A 61 7.73 7.14 -3.13
C GLU A 61 7.70 8.66 -3.04
N GLN A 62 6.67 9.29 -3.61
CA GLN A 62 6.49 10.74 -3.54
C GLN A 62 5.98 11.21 -2.18
N LEU A 63 5.14 10.40 -1.53
CA LEU A 63 4.51 10.77 -0.26
C LEU A 63 5.45 10.60 0.95
N ILE A 64 6.35 9.65 0.90
CA ILE A 64 7.26 9.36 2.00
C ILE A 64 8.14 10.56 2.39
N PRO A 65 8.81 11.27 1.45
CA PRO A 65 9.59 12.45 1.81
C PRO A 65 8.77 13.57 2.45
N GLN A 66 7.48 13.61 2.15
CA GLN A 66 6.55 14.60 2.71
C GLN A 66 6.03 14.17 4.09
N LYS A 67 6.43 13.00 4.56
CA LYS A 67 5.96 12.40 5.83
C LYS A 67 4.46 12.17 5.86
N ARG A 68 3.87 11.98 4.70
CA ARG A 68 2.43 11.66 4.57
C ARG A 68 2.25 10.16 4.65
N TRP A 69 2.53 9.62 5.82
CA TRP A 69 2.65 8.18 6.05
C TRP A 69 1.38 7.40 5.73
N TRP A 70 0.22 7.92 6.13
CA TRP A 70 -1.03 7.19 5.96
C TRP A 70 -1.47 7.14 4.51
N GLU A 71 -1.25 8.22 3.76
CA GLU A 71 -1.53 8.20 2.32
C GLU A 71 -0.57 7.26 1.60
N ALA A 72 0.70 7.25 2.00
CA ALA A 72 1.67 6.31 1.44
C ALA A 72 1.28 4.87 1.76
N LEU A 73 0.87 4.60 2.99
CA LEU A 73 0.41 3.28 3.38
C LEU A 73 -0.82 2.84 2.58
N ASP A 74 -1.77 3.75 2.36
CA ASP A 74 -2.95 3.46 1.55
C ASP A 74 -2.55 3.06 0.13
N ALA A 75 -1.64 3.82 -0.48
CA ALA A 75 -1.14 3.49 -1.82
C ALA A 75 -0.49 2.11 -1.85
N LEU A 76 0.36 1.81 -0.87
CA LEU A 76 1.04 0.51 -0.79
C LEU A 76 0.05 -0.63 -0.55
N ASN A 77 -1.00 -0.41 0.24
CA ASN A 77 -2.02 -1.43 0.50
C ASN A 77 -2.85 -1.76 -0.73
N ARG A 78 -2.93 -0.87 -1.69
CA ARG A 78 -3.64 -1.09 -2.95
C ARG A 78 -2.83 -1.88 -3.96
N ILE A 79 -1.54 -2.07 -3.74
CA ILE A 79 -0.69 -2.89 -4.60
C ILE A 79 -1.06 -4.36 -4.37
N GLU A 80 -1.55 -5.00 -5.41
CA GLU A 80 -1.98 -6.40 -5.36
C GLU A 80 -1.01 -7.34 -6.06
N HIS A 81 -0.26 -6.84 -7.04
CA HIS A 81 0.65 -7.64 -7.84
C HIS A 81 1.81 -8.15 -6.98
N PRO A 82 2.07 -9.47 -6.92
CA PRO A 82 3.07 -10.04 -6.01
C PRO A 82 4.48 -9.47 -6.21
N TRP A 83 4.90 -9.29 -7.45
CA TRP A 83 6.23 -8.74 -7.74
C TRP A 83 6.33 -7.28 -7.27
N TRP A 84 5.30 -6.47 -7.55
CA TRP A 84 5.29 -5.08 -7.12
C TRP A 84 5.20 -4.94 -5.60
N LYS A 85 4.49 -5.86 -4.93
CA LYS A 85 4.48 -5.92 -3.47
C LYS A 85 5.90 -6.14 -2.93
N GLN A 86 6.63 -7.07 -3.52
CA GLN A 86 7.99 -7.37 -3.10
C GLN A 86 8.90 -6.18 -3.34
N GLN A 87 8.80 -5.52 -4.49
CA GLN A 87 9.58 -4.34 -4.80
C GLN A 87 9.27 -3.17 -3.87
N SER A 88 8.12 -3.19 -3.23
CA SER A 88 7.65 -2.11 -2.36
C SER A 88 7.88 -2.38 -0.87
N LEU A 89 8.52 -3.49 -0.49
CA LEU A 89 8.73 -3.84 0.91
C LEU A 89 9.56 -2.80 1.67
N ALA A 90 10.60 -2.27 1.04
CA ALA A 90 11.44 -1.25 1.66
C ALA A 90 10.65 0.03 1.93
N LEU A 91 9.79 0.42 1.00
CA LEU A 91 8.91 1.58 1.17
C LEU A 91 7.94 1.35 2.31
N ARG A 92 7.35 0.16 2.38
CA ARG A 92 6.43 -0.19 3.46
C ARG A 92 7.10 -0.10 4.83
N ARG A 93 8.33 -0.57 4.93
CA ARG A 93 9.10 -0.45 6.18
C ARG A 93 9.33 1.00 6.58
N GLN A 94 9.66 1.85 5.61
CA GLN A 94 9.84 3.28 5.88
C GLN A 94 8.55 3.92 6.41
N VAL A 95 7.42 3.58 5.80
CA VAL A 95 6.11 4.09 6.23
C VAL A 95 5.78 3.60 7.63
N GLU A 96 5.96 2.32 7.88
CA GLU A 96 5.67 1.72 9.19
C GLU A 96 6.55 2.32 10.28
N GLN A 97 7.82 2.58 9.99
CA GLN A 97 8.73 3.24 10.92
C GLN A 97 8.30 4.69 11.18
N GLY A 98 7.83 5.40 10.15
CA GLY A 98 7.33 6.75 10.30
C GLY A 98 6.11 6.82 11.21
N ILE A 99 5.17 5.91 11.01
CA ILE A 99 3.96 5.82 11.84
C ILE A 99 4.32 5.41 13.27
N GLU A 100 5.19 4.43 13.42
CA GLU A 100 5.63 3.98 14.75
C GLU A 100 6.35 5.09 15.49
N GLY A 101 7.15 5.91 14.82
CA GLY A 101 7.84 7.05 15.40
C GLY A 101 6.88 8.07 15.99
N LEU A 102 5.73 8.30 15.35
CA LEU A 102 4.73 9.19 15.89
C LEU A 102 4.21 8.70 17.24
N ARG A 103 4.04 7.40 17.38
CA ARG A 103 3.54 6.80 18.61
C ARG A 103 4.61 6.78 19.72
N GLU A 104 5.82 6.35 19.37
CA GLU A 104 6.90 6.18 20.34
C GLU A 104 7.44 7.52 20.88
N GLY A 105 7.51 8.54 20.03
CA GLY A 105 7.96 9.85 20.44
C GLY A 105 7.14 10.39 21.61
N HIS A 106 5.83 10.27 21.52
CA HIS A 106 4.94 10.68 22.61
C HIS A 106 5.01 9.76 23.81
N GLY A 107 5.23 8.47 23.58
CA GLY A 107 5.33 7.51 24.66
C GLY A 107 6.39 7.90 25.68
N LYS A 108 7.54 8.33 25.20
CA LYS A 108 8.64 8.75 26.08
C LYS A 108 8.31 10.01 26.89
N GLU A 109 7.68 10.98 26.27
CA GLU A 109 7.30 12.22 26.93
C GLU A 109 6.24 11.98 28.00
N HIS A 110 5.25 11.20 27.69
CA HIS A 110 4.18 10.91 28.64
C HIS A 110 4.66 10.09 29.81
N ASP A 111 5.60 9.20 29.59
CA ASP A 111 6.20 8.43 30.68
C ASP A 111 6.91 9.35 31.68
N VAL A 112 7.56 10.39 31.18
CA VAL A 112 8.20 11.40 32.03
C VAL A 112 7.18 12.15 32.86
N HIS A 113 5.98 12.36 32.33
CA HIS A 113 4.91 13.11 32.99
C HIS A 113 3.95 12.28 33.83
N GLY A 114 4.29 11.04 34.12
CA GLY A 114 3.48 10.21 34.98
C GLY A 114 2.80 9.03 34.30
N GLY A 115 3.01 8.87 33.05
CA GLY A 115 2.70 7.62 32.36
C GLY A 115 1.26 7.14 32.35
N HIS A 116 0.32 8.03 32.34
CA HIS A 116 -1.09 7.62 32.38
C HIS A 116 -1.61 7.07 31.06
N LEU A 117 -0.85 7.21 30.00
CA LEU A 117 -1.22 6.75 28.69
C LEU A 117 -0.55 5.41 28.39
N ASP A 118 -0.68 4.51 29.36
CA ASP A 118 -0.13 3.17 29.30
C ASP A 118 -0.81 2.31 28.24
N SER A 119 -2.09 2.55 28.01
CA SER A 119 -2.81 1.85 26.96
C SER A 119 -2.59 2.51 25.63
N ASN A 120 -1.75 1.93 24.83
CA ASN A 120 -1.56 2.40 23.48
C ASN A 120 -2.68 1.87 22.59
N VAL A 121 -3.11 2.73 21.69
CA VAL A 121 -4.03 2.29 20.64
C VAL A 121 -3.28 1.31 19.74
N PRO A 122 -3.86 0.15 19.42
CA PRO A 122 -3.19 -0.80 18.54
C PRO A 122 -2.89 -0.17 17.18
N ALA A 123 -1.61 -0.14 16.81
CA ALA A 123 -1.17 0.52 15.58
C ALA A 123 -1.86 -0.03 14.35
N GLU A 124 -2.06 -1.34 14.29
CA GLU A 124 -2.71 -1.99 13.17
C GLU A 124 -4.14 -1.51 12.97
N ARG A 125 -4.92 -1.46 14.05
CA ARG A 125 -6.30 -1.00 14.00
C ARG A 125 -6.39 0.48 13.67
N LEU A 126 -5.47 1.28 14.21
CA LEU A 126 -5.38 2.70 13.91
C LEU A 126 -5.10 2.91 12.42
N ASN A 127 -4.14 2.20 11.87
CA ASN A 127 -3.80 2.31 10.46
C ASN A 127 -4.95 1.90 9.56
N ASP A 128 -5.67 0.83 9.90
CA ASP A 128 -6.83 0.38 9.13
C ASP A 128 -7.92 1.44 9.10
N LEU A 129 -8.22 2.04 10.24
CA LEU A 129 -9.22 3.11 10.31
C LEU A 129 -8.78 4.35 9.56
N ILE A 130 -7.52 4.74 9.67
CA ILE A 130 -6.98 5.88 8.93
C ILE A 130 -7.11 5.64 7.43
N THR A 131 -6.73 4.47 6.97
CA THR A 131 -6.85 4.11 5.55
C THR A 131 -8.29 4.20 5.08
N GLN A 132 -9.23 3.68 5.88
CA GLN A 132 -10.65 3.75 5.57
C GLN A 132 -11.14 5.20 5.47
N LYS A 133 -10.72 6.05 6.40
CA LYS A 133 -11.15 7.45 6.42
C LYS A 133 -10.53 8.26 5.28
N LEU A 134 -9.30 7.97 4.92
CA LEU A 134 -8.68 8.57 3.72
C LEU A 134 -9.46 8.21 2.47
N SER A 135 -9.92 6.97 2.37
CA SER A 135 -10.74 6.54 1.24
C SER A 135 -12.11 7.23 1.21
N GLN A 136 -12.58 7.73 2.34
CA GLN A 136 -13.82 8.51 2.45
C GLN A 136 -13.62 10.00 2.14
N GLY A 137 -12.40 10.41 1.81
CA GLY A 137 -12.11 11.78 1.43
C GLY A 137 -11.58 12.67 2.54
N MET A 138 -11.31 12.13 3.72
CA MET A 138 -10.70 12.91 4.80
C MET A 138 -9.23 13.19 4.50
N ASP A 139 -8.71 14.33 4.95
CA ASP A 139 -7.28 14.60 4.88
C ASP A 139 -6.53 13.81 5.96
N ASP A 140 -5.21 13.82 5.91
CA ASP A 140 -4.37 13.04 6.83
C ASP A 140 -4.67 13.34 8.29
N TRP A 141 -4.78 14.61 8.62
CA TRP A 141 -5.03 15.03 10.01
C TRP A 141 -6.41 14.61 10.49
N GLN A 142 -7.42 14.84 9.67
CA GLN A 142 -8.80 14.46 10.00
C GLN A 142 -8.94 12.95 10.15
N ALA A 143 -8.33 12.19 9.24
CA ALA A 143 -8.36 10.74 9.28
C ALA A 143 -7.69 10.21 10.55
N PHE A 144 -6.51 10.72 10.88
CA PHE A 144 -5.79 10.33 12.08
C PHE A 144 -6.57 10.69 13.36
N SER A 145 -7.03 11.92 13.45
CA SER A 145 -7.76 12.41 14.64
C SER A 145 -9.05 11.63 14.86
N SER A 146 -9.80 11.39 13.79
CA SER A 146 -11.07 10.67 13.87
C SER A 146 -10.84 9.20 14.21
N ALA A 147 -9.87 8.55 13.60
CA ALA A 147 -9.53 7.15 13.90
C ALA A 147 -9.08 6.99 15.35
N CYS A 148 -8.26 7.92 15.83
CA CYS A 148 -7.79 7.91 17.20
C CYS A 148 -8.95 7.97 18.19
N ARG A 149 -9.90 8.88 17.96
CA ARG A 149 -11.08 9.03 18.82
C ARG A 149 -11.97 7.80 18.79
N GLU A 150 -12.16 7.19 17.64
CA GLU A 150 -12.97 5.98 17.53
C GLU A 150 -12.40 4.81 18.33
N LEU A 151 -11.08 4.75 18.48
CA LEU A 151 -10.42 3.72 19.28
C LEU A 151 -10.32 4.08 20.75
N GLY A 152 -10.98 5.17 21.16
CA GLY A 152 -11.00 5.61 22.55
C GLY A 152 -9.76 6.38 22.97
N GLY A 153 -8.95 6.80 22.01
CA GLY A 153 -7.75 7.57 22.25
C GLY A 153 -7.99 9.07 22.10
N ARG A 154 -6.96 9.81 22.34
CA ARG A 154 -6.91 11.24 22.06
C ARG A 154 -5.60 11.59 21.38
N VAL A 155 -5.65 12.62 20.56
CA VAL A 155 -4.48 13.10 19.84
C VAL A 155 -3.63 13.93 20.78
N VAL A 156 -2.36 13.62 20.86
CA VAL A 156 -1.39 14.33 21.71
C VAL A 156 -0.30 14.87 20.80
N GLU A 157 -0.01 16.16 20.94
CA GLU A 157 1.03 16.81 20.17
C GLU A 157 2.18 17.22 21.09
N ALA A 158 3.42 16.96 20.63
CA ALA A 158 4.62 17.41 21.28
C ALA A 158 5.68 17.71 20.22
N GLY A 159 5.99 18.99 20.05
CA GLY A 159 6.92 19.43 19.03
C GLY A 159 6.44 19.06 17.62
N PRO A 160 7.30 18.48 16.78
CA PRO A 160 6.90 18.12 15.42
C PRO A 160 6.16 16.78 15.32
N GLU A 161 6.00 16.09 16.42
CA GLU A 161 5.40 14.75 16.43
C GLU A 161 4.00 14.72 17.00
N THR A 162 3.19 13.81 16.49
CA THR A 162 1.81 13.62 16.91
C THR A 162 1.57 12.14 17.14
N ALA A 163 0.85 11.78 18.19
CA ALA A 163 0.53 10.39 18.50
C ALA A 163 -0.89 10.24 19.00
N CYS A 164 -1.42 9.03 18.89
CA CYS A 164 -2.70 8.66 19.46
C CYS A 164 -2.48 7.90 20.76
N ARG A 165 -3.08 8.35 21.84
CA ARG A 165 -2.95 7.77 23.17
C ARG A 165 -4.31 7.58 23.82
N ARG A 166 -4.47 6.44 24.45
CA ARG A 166 -5.66 6.16 25.26
C ARG A 166 -5.54 6.71 26.65
#